data_fe8bc9110b8ef42d9ec1e9fd1ffe84fc
#
_entry.id   fe8bc9110b8ef42d9ec1e9fd1ffe84fc
#
_cell.length_a   1.000
_cell.length_b   1.000
_cell.length_c   1.000
_cell.angle_alpha   90.00
_cell.angle_beta   90.00
_cell.angle_gamma   90.00
#
_symmetry.space_group_name_H-M   'P 1'
#
loop_
_entity.id
_entity.type
_entity.pdbx_description
1 polymer ?
#
loop_
_entity_poly.entity_id
_entity_poly.type
_entity_poly.pdbx_seq_one_letter_code
_entity_poly.pdbx_strand_id
1 'polypeptide(L)'
;DGKQVDTEEDNVINNTTVTLVLYDKDTEGNHKDFAHVLGDFNNWELTNKEDCQMCRDDAAGCWWITLNNLNPTKEYAFQYYVGTKGGEVIRLADAYCEKILDPGHDDDIPASTYPDNKRYPKGGKGIVSVFKIQRDNYAWSVPDFKMQHPKQPVIYEMHLRDFTADHSISGALQKLDYLKNMGVDAIELMPVQEFDGNDSWGYNPCFFFALDKAYGTPKMYKDFIDACHRKGMAVILDVVYNHATGNMPFARLYWDSAKNKTARNNPYFNTDAPHPYSVFQDFNHESPLVRKFVKRNLKFLLDEYKIDGFRFDLTKGFTQTASTEATASNYDAARIAILKDYHSAVKAAKSDALVIFEHFCEKKEEQELAAEGIYLWRNMNNAYCQSAMGWKENSGFDGLYESTPSWVGFMESHDEERMGYKQTQWGNGVLQTDLPTRIRQLAANAAFFFTVPGPKMIWQFGELGYDFSINSNETGTAVSEEYRTSRKPIRWGYYENATRKEL
;
A
#
# COMPACT_ATOMS: atom_id res chain seq x y z
N ASP A 1 0.77 -4.40 38.17
CA ASP A 1 2.02 -5.14 38.02
C ASP A 1 3.10 -4.49 37.18
N GLY A 2 3.06 -3.21 36.94
CA GLY A 2 4.15 -2.43 36.34
C GLY A 2 4.49 -2.74 34.87
N LYS A 3 3.68 -3.50 34.14
CA LYS A 3 3.84 -3.64 32.70
C LYS A 3 3.33 -2.38 32.01
N GLN A 4 4.20 -1.74 31.27
CA GLN A 4 3.82 -0.58 30.48
C GLN A 4 2.93 -1.06 29.32
N VAL A 5 1.67 -0.62 29.32
CA VAL A 5 0.73 -0.83 28.23
C VAL A 5 0.93 0.28 27.20
N ASP A 6 1.00 -0.05 25.95
CA ASP A 6 1.00 0.96 24.90
C ASP A 6 -0.37 1.65 24.85
N THR A 7 -0.39 2.96 24.75
CA THR A 7 -1.59 3.76 24.87
C THR A 7 -2.43 3.83 23.57
N GLU A 8 -1.93 3.25 22.50
CA GLU A 8 -2.54 3.42 21.18
C GLU A 8 -2.82 2.09 20.47
N GLU A 9 -2.19 1.01 20.88
CA GLU A 9 -2.41 -0.31 20.28
C GLU A 9 -2.57 -1.41 21.33
N ASP A 10 -3.10 -2.53 20.91
CA ASP A 10 -3.36 -3.68 21.75
C ASP A 10 -2.07 -4.34 22.23
N ASN A 11 -2.10 -4.87 23.45
CA ASN A 11 -0.95 -5.50 24.08
C ASN A 11 -1.25 -6.95 24.48
N VAL A 12 -0.46 -7.88 23.98
CA VAL A 12 -0.43 -9.26 24.45
C VAL A 12 0.39 -9.30 25.75
N ILE A 13 -0.30 -9.51 26.87
CA ILE A 13 0.33 -9.53 28.22
C ILE A 13 0.96 -10.90 28.53
N ASN A 14 0.28 -11.98 28.15
CA ASN A 14 0.76 -13.36 28.22
C ASN A 14 -0.07 -14.24 27.25
N ASN A 15 0.14 -15.55 27.28
CA ASN A 15 -0.53 -16.46 26.35
C ASN A 15 -2.05 -16.61 26.52
N THR A 16 -2.65 -16.01 27.55
CA THR A 16 -4.12 -16.07 27.79
C THR A 16 -4.74 -14.71 28.07
N THR A 17 -3.93 -13.64 28.00
CA THR A 17 -4.33 -12.28 28.43
C THR A 17 -3.93 -11.27 27.38
N VAL A 18 -4.88 -10.42 26.99
CA VAL A 18 -4.64 -9.29 26.09
C VAL A 18 -5.24 -8.02 26.68
N THR A 19 -4.60 -6.90 26.47
CA THR A 19 -5.16 -5.56 26.73
C THR A 19 -5.52 -4.91 25.41
N LEU A 20 -6.80 -4.62 25.22
CA LEU A 20 -7.30 -3.85 24.07
C LEU A 20 -7.28 -2.37 24.42
N VAL A 21 -6.79 -1.55 23.51
CA VAL A 21 -6.62 -0.10 23.72
C VAL A 21 -7.23 0.67 22.55
N LEU A 22 -8.02 1.68 22.88
CA LEU A 22 -8.59 2.62 21.91
C LEU A 22 -8.18 4.04 22.27
N TYR A 23 -7.35 4.67 21.48
CA TYR A 23 -7.06 6.10 21.64
C TYR A 23 -8.30 6.93 21.26
N ASP A 24 -8.68 7.81 22.17
CA ASP A 24 -9.86 8.68 22.01
C ASP A 24 -9.61 10.02 22.70
N LYS A 25 -9.05 10.96 21.96
CA LYS A 25 -8.86 12.34 22.37
C LYS A 25 -8.85 13.21 21.13
N ASP A 26 -9.85 14.07 20.99
CA ASP A 26 -9.94 14.96 19.85
C ASP A 26 -8.97 16.16 19.94
N THR A 27 -8.94 17.01 18.92
CA THR A 27 -8.04 18.19 18.89
C THR A 27 -8.37 19.25 19.96
N GLU A 28 -9.55 19.19 20.55
CA GLU A 28 -10.01 20.11 21.59
C GLU A 28 -9.78 19.52 23.01
N GLY A 29 -9.27 18.30 23.10
CA GLY A 29 -9.02 17.59 24.35
C GLY A 29 -10.21 16.82 24.89
N ASN A 30 -11.30 16.71 24.15
CA ASN A 30 -12.49 15.95 24.53
C ASN A 30 -12.37 14.47 24.13
N HIS A 31 -13.22 13.64 24.71
CA HIS A 31 -13.35 12.23 24.40
C HIS A 31 -14.83 11.80 24.43
N LYS A 32 -15.10 10.59 23.97
CA LYS A 32 -16.43 9.98 24.07
C LYS A 32 -16.81 9.72 25.54
N ASP A 33 -18.09 9.59 25.83
CA ASP A 33 -18.58 9.41 27.22
C ASP A 33 -18.40 7.98 27.71
N PHE A 34 -18.36 7.01 26.80
CA PHE A 34 -18.20 5.60 27.13
C PHE A 34 -17.55 4.83 25.97
N ALA A 35 -16.86 3.77 26.33
CA ALA A 35 -16.36 2.76 25.40
C ALA A 35 -16.54 1.37 26.01
N HIS A 36 -17.00 0.44 25.20
CA HIS A 36 -17.13 -0.97 25.51
C HIS A 36 -16.52 -1.79 24.40
N VAL A 37 -16.20 -3.06 24.66
CA VAL A 37 -15.84 -4.04 23.64
C VAL A 37 -16.92 -5.08 23.51
N LEU A 38 -17.24 -5.44 22.29
CA LEU A 38 -18.10 -6.56 21.94
C LEU A 38 -17.30 -7.54 21.10
N GLY A 39 -17.33 -8.81 21.43
CA GLY A 39 -16.56 -9.80 20.71
C GLY A 39 -16.92 -11.24 21.07
N ASP A 40 -16.22 -12.18 20.44
CA ASP A 40 -16.39 -13.60 20.67
C ASP A 40 -16.09 -14.03 22.12
N PHE A 41 -15.35 -13.21 22.86
CA PHE A 41 -14.99 -13.44 24.26
C PHE A 41 -16.10 -13.10 25.25
N ASN A 42 -17.15 -12.38 24.84
CA ASN A 42 -18.31 -12.03 25.66
C ASN A 42 -19.64 -12.25 24.94
N ASN A 43 -19.67 -13.13 23.94
CA ASN A 43 -20.84 -13.47 23.11
C ASN A 43 -21.51 -12.22 22.47
N TRP A 44 -20.73 -11.14 22.25
CA TRP A 44 -21.23 -9.88 21.68
C TRP A 44 -22.31 -9.20 22.53
N GLU A 45 -22.24 -9.38 23.85
CA GLU A 45 -23.19 -8.84 24.82
C GLU A 45 -22.52 -7.87 25.81
N LEU A 46 -23.27 -6.87 26.27
CA LEU A 46 -22.83 -5.87 27.25
C LEU A 46 -23.28 -6.22 28.68
N THR A 47 -23.44 -7.50 29.00
CA THR A 47 -24.05 -7.96 30.26
C THR A 47 -23.09 -8.02 31.42
N ASN A 48 -21.81 -8.36 31.16
CA ASN A 48 -20.77 -8.44 32.19
C ASN A 48 -19.78 -7.28 32.03
N LYS A 49 -19.67 -6.44 33.03
CA LYS A 49 -18.81 -5.27 32.99
C LYS A 49 -17.31 -5.61 32.90
N GLU A 50 -16.91 -6.72 33.50
CA GLU A 50 -15.49 -7.13 33.55
C GLU A 50 -14.92 -7.50 32.18
N ASP A 51 -15.76 -7.94 31.25
CA ASP A 51 -15.35 -8.37 29.92
C ASP A 51 -15.83 -7.45 28.77
N CYS A 52 -16.50 -6.35 29.10
CA CYS A 52 -16.97 -5.42 28.07
C CYS A 52 -16.70 -3.94 28.35
N GLN A 53 -16.75 -3.49 29.62
CA GLN A 53 -16.61 -2.07 29.94
C GLN A 53 -15.14 -1.65 29.99
N MET A 54 -14.77 -0.72 29.11
CA MET A 54 -13.41 -0.17 29.10
C MET A 54 -13.22 0.90 30.19
N CYS A 55 -12.02 0.94 30.73
CA CYS A 55 -11.54 1.96 31.66
C CYS A 55 -10.97 3.15 30.88
N ARG A 56 -11.17 4.35 31.42
CA ARG A 56 -10.57 5.57 30.86
C ARG A 56 -9.24 5.89 31.52
N ASP A 57 -8.23 6.17 30.72
CA ASP A 57 -6.99 6.80 31.12
C ASP A 57 -6.91 8.19 30.46
N ASP A 58 -7.21 9.23 31.22
CA ASP A 58 -7.25 10.60 30.70
C ASP A 58 -5.85 11.15 30.40
N ALA A 59 -4.84 10.70 31.14
CA ALA A 59 -3.45 11.14 30.93
C ALA A 59 -2.91 10.59 29.61
N ALA A 60 -3.22 9.32 29.32
CA ALA A 60 -2.85 8.68 28.07
C ALA A 60 -3.79 9.01 26.90
N GLY A 61 -5.01 9.51 27.18
CA GLY A 61 -6.02 9.82 26.17
C GLY A 61 -6.65 8.57 25.57
N CYS A 62 -6.75 7.49 26.32
CA CYS A 62 -7.25 6.23 25.78
C CYS A 62 -8.28 5.54 26.67
N TRP A 63 -9.00 4.60 26.05
CA TRP A 63 -9.80 3.59 26.72
C TRP A 63 -9.05 2.26 26.67
N TRP A 64 -9.14 1.45 27.71
CA TRP A 64 -8.50 0.15 27.75
C TRP A 64 -9.31 -0.88 28.53
N ILE A 65 -9.11 -2.15 28.20
CA ILE A 65 -9.64 -3.30 28.94
C ILE A 65 -8.66 -4.46 28.85
N THR A 66 -8.46 -5.16 29.95
CA THR A 66 -7.65 -6.39 29.96
C THR A 66 -8.58 -7.60 30.02
N LEU A 67 -8.49 -8.44 29.02
CA LEU A 67 -9.25 -9.69 28.88
C LEU A 67 -8.37 -10.87 29.29
N ASN A 68 -8.90 -11.73 30.17
CA ASN A 68 -8.19 -12.87 30.72
C ASN A 68 -8.83 -14.19 30.28
N ASN A 69 -8.13 -15.29 30.53
CA ASN A 69 -8.61 -16.66 30.30
C ASN A 69 -8.98 -16.94 28.83
N LEU A 70 -8.30 -16.29 27.92
CA LEU A 70 -8.49 -16.49 26.48
C LEU A 70 -7.73 -17.74 26.00
N ASN A 71 -8.25 -18.38 24.95
CA ASN A 71 -7.56 -19.45 24.27
C ASN A 71 -6.49 -18.85 23.32
N PRO A 72 -5.19 -19.17 23.50
CA PRO A 72 -4.13 -18.53 22.72
C PRO A 72 -4.17 -18.85 21.22
N THR A 73 -4.74 -19.97 20.82
CA THR A 73 -4.79 -20.42 19.41
C THR A 73 -6.07 -20.02 18.68
N LYS A 74 -7.05 -19.48 19.42
CA LYS A 74 -8.34 -19.06 18.84
C LYS A 74 -8.25 -17.66 18.25
N GLU A 75 -8.85 -17.46 17.09
CA GLU A 75 -9.16 -16.13 16.57
C GLU A 75 -10.40 -15.58 17.26
N TYR A 76 -10.30 -14.35 17.76
CA TYR A 76 -11.39 -13.60 18.38
C TYR A 76 -11.75 -12.41 17.51
N ALA A 77 -12.99 -12.37 17.03
CA ALA A 77 -13.53 -11.19 16.37
C ALA A 77 -14.11 -10.23 17.42
N PHE A 78 -13.91 -8.93 17.22
CA PHE A 78 -14.38 -7.92 18.16
C PHE A 78 -14.57 -6.57 17.51
N GLN A 79 -15.34 -5.69 18.19
CA GLN A 79 -15.49 -4.29 17.89
C GLN A 79 -15.55 -3.47 19.17
N TYR A 80 -15.16 -2.21 19.07
CA TYR A 80 -15.47 -1.19 20.06
C TYR A 80 -16.90 -0.68 19.87
N TYR A 81 -17.59 -0.46 20.99
CA TYR A 81 -18.91 0.14 21.07
C TYR A 81 -18.75 1.48 21.81
N VAL A 82 -18.75 2.58 21.08
CA VAL A 82 -18.27 3.87 21.55
C VAL A 82 -19.31 4.96 21.27
N GLY A 83 -19.50 5.87 22.20
CA GLY A 83 -20.44 6.95 21.96
C GLY A 83 -20.55 8.00 23.07
N THR A 84 -21.52 8.88 22.90
CA THR A 84 -21.87 9.93 23.85
C THR A 84 -23.24 9.65 24.46
N LYS A 85 -23.48 10.11 25.68
CA LYS A 85 -24.78 9.99 26.33
C LYS A 85 -25.83 10.79 25.59
N GLY A 86 -26.85 10.10 25.09
CA GLY A 86 -27.91 10.71 24.28
C GLY A 86 -27.52 11.06 22.86
N GLY A 87 -26.31 10.68 22.43
CA GLY A 87 -25.80 10.86 21.08
C GLY A 87 -25.70 9.57 20.27
N GLU A 88 -24.99 9.64 19.17
CA GLU A 88 -24.72 8.48 18.30
C GLU A 88 -23.77 7.50 18.98
N VAL A 89 -24.05 6.21 18.78
CA VAL A 89 -23.16 5.11 19.15
C VAL A 89 -22.60 4.50 17.89
N ILE A 90 -21.29 4.32 17.83
CA ILE A 90 -20.59 3.73 16.69
C ILE A 90 -20.01 2.36 17.06
N ARG A 91 -20.05 1.47 16.10
CA ARG A 91 -19.34 0.19 16.11
C ARG A 91 -18.06 0.38 15.32
N LEU A 92 -16.92 0.18 15.96
CA LEU A 92 -15.61 0.55 15.45
C LEU A 92 -14.66 -0.65 15.50
N ALA A 93 -14.04 -1.00 14.36
CA ALA A 93 -12.94 -1.96 14.35
C ALA A 93 -11.67 -1.32 14.93
N ASP A 94 -10.69 -2.15 15.25
CA ASP A 94 -9.39 -1.70 15.74
C ASP A 94 -8.47 -1.32 14.58
N ALA A 95 -7.86 -0.14 14.62
CA ALA A 95 -6.98 0.36 13.57
C ALA A 95 -5.65 -0.40 13.49
N TYR A 96 -5.25 -1.08 14.56
CA TYR A 96 -4.00 -1.84 14.64
C TYR A 96 -4.19 -3.33 14.40
N CYS A 97 -5.40 -3.78 14.06
CA CYS A 97 -5.64 -5.20 13.84
C CYS A 97 -4.91 -5.71 12.58
N GLU A 98 -4.45 -6.95 12.67
CA GLU A 98 -3.73 -7.62 11.57
C GLU A 98 -4.65 -8.46 10.68
N LYS A 99 -5.94 -8.52 11.02
CA LYS A 99 -6.98 -9.16 10.25
C LYS A 99 -8.32 -8.51 10.50
N ILE A 100 -9.10 -8.35 9.44
CA ILE A 100 -10.49 -7.91 9.49
C ILE A 100 -11.42 -8.98 8.93
N LEU A 101 -12.71 -8.88 9.26
CA LEU A 101 -13.78 -9.57 8.56
C LEU A 101 -14.74 -8.52 7.98
N ASP A 102 -15.00 -8.64 6.69
CA ASP A 102 -15.89 -7.75 5.95
C ASP A 102 -17.11 -8.53 5.46
N PRO A 103 -18.29 -8.31 6.05
CA PRO A 103 -19.49 -9.06 5.69
C PRO A 103 -19.98 -8.78 4.27
N GLY A 104 -19.53 -7.69 3.66
CA GLY A 104 -19.91 -7.33 2.30
C GLY A 104 -19.06 -7.98 1.21
N HIS A 105 -17.88 -8.50 1.54
CA HIS A 105 -16.92 -8.90 0.52
C HIS A 105 -16.19 -10.22 0.81
N ASP A 106 -16.11 -10.68 2.06
CA ASP A 106 -15.34 -11.87 2.40
C ASP A 106 -15.85 -13.14 1.72
N ASP A 107 -17.16 -13.27 1.55
CA ASP A 107 -17.77 -14.45 0.92
C ASP A 107 -17.42 -14.58 -0.58
N ASP A 108 -17.00 -13.50 -1.21
CA ASP A 108 -16.58 -13.47 -2.62
C ASP A 108 -15.10 -13.89 -2.78
N ILE A 109 -14.34 -14.02 -1.70
CA ILE A 109 -12.95 -14.47 -1.76
C ILE A 109 -12.92 -16.00 -1.92
N PRO A 110 -12.28 -16.53 -2.99
CA PRO A 110 -12.18 -17.98 -3.17
C PRO A 110 -11.50 -18.68 -2.00
N ALA A 111 -12.00 -19.83 -1.61
CA ALA A 111 -11.39 -20.65 -0.54
C ALA A 111 -9.94 -21.06 -0.87
N SER A 112 -9.57 -21.17 -2.14
CA SER A 112 -8.19 -21.40 -2.58
C SER A 112 -7.27 -20.21 -2.30
N THR A 113 -7.81 -19.00 -2.31
CA THR A 113 -7.06 -17.77 -1.98
C THR A 113 -6.94 -17.58 -0.47
N TYR A 114 -8.04 -17.77 0.26
CA TYR A 114 -8.04 -17.66 1.71
C TYR A 114 -8.79 -18.86 2.34
N PRO A 115 -8.11 -19.98 2.54
CA PRO A 115 -8.71 -21.16 3.17
C PRO A 115 -9.04 -20.90 4.64
N ASP A 116 -10.09 -21.54 5.13
CA ASP A 116 -10.50 -21.53 6.54
C ASP A 116 -10.71 -20.13 7.12
N ASN A 117 -11.17 -19.17 6.30
CA ASN A 117 -11.46 -17.83 6.80
C ASN A 117 -12.53 -17.91 7.90
N LYS A 118 -12.29 -17.20 8.99
CA LYS A 118 -13.23 -17.12 10.10
C LYS A 118 -14.60 -16.62 9.63
N ARG A 119 -15.66 -17.31 10.03
CA ARG A 119 -17.02 -16.85 9.74
C ARG A 119 -17.31 -15.54 10.44
N TYR A 120 -18.01 -14.67 9.73
CA TYR A 120 -18.45 -13.40 10.27
C TYR A 120 -19.38 -13.63 11.48
N PRO A 121 -19.15 -12.96 12.62
CA PRO A 121 -19.92 -13.17 13.84
C PRO A 121 -21.32 -12.58 13.75
N LYS A 122 -22.32 -13.26 14.30
CA LYS A 122 -23.72 -12.79 14.29
C LYS A 122 -23.91 -11.44 15.02
N GLY A 123 -23.07 -11.16 16.02
CA GLY A 123 -23.12 -9.92 16.80
C GLY A 123 -22.38 -8.76 16.16
N GLY A 124 -21.64 -8.96 15.07
CA GLY A 124 -20.90 -7.93 14.37
C GLY A 124 -21.80 -6.98 13.59
N LYS A 125 -21.29 -5.77 13.34
CA LYS A 125 -21.94 -4.77 12.50
C LYS A 125 -20.90 -4.05 11.65
N GLY A 126 -20.94 -4.25 10.33
CA GLY A 126 -19.90 -3.74 9.44
C GLY A 126 -18.57 -4.48 9.62
N ILE A 127 -17.46 -3.83 9.33
CA ILE A 127 -16.13 -4.45 9.44
C ILE A 127 -15.79 -4.70 10.91
N VAL A 128 -15.35 -5.92 11.24
CA VAL A 128 -14.87 -6.28 12.57
C VAL A 128 -13.38 -6.61 12.52
N SER A 129 -12.69 -6.32 13.61
CA SER A 129 -11.28 -6.69 13.83
C SER A 129 -11.16 -8.10 14.41
N VAL A 130 -10.03 -8.73 14.17
CA VAL A 130 -9.71 -10.07 14.67
C VAL A 130 -8.33 -10.06 15.30
N PHE A 131 -8.19 -10.69 16.48
CA PHE A 131 -6.89 -11.00 17.05
C PHE A 131 -6.75 -12.46 17.40
N LYS A 132 -5.49 -12.92 17.45
CA LYS A 132 -5.06 -14.22 17.99
C LYS A 132 -3.83 -13.97 18.84
N ILE A 133 -3.81 -14.48 20.09
CA ILE A 133 -2.71 -14.20 21.01
C ILE A 133 -1.41 -14.88 20.54
N GLN A 134 -1.51 -16.16 20.21
CA GLN A 134 -0.35 -16.91 19.75
C GLN A 134 -0.05 -16.54 18.29
N ARG A 135 1.11 -15.90 18.09
CA ARG A 135 1.59 -15.60 16.73
C ARG A 135 2.14 -16.88 16.09
N ASP A 136 1.90 -17.00 14.80
CA ASP A 136 2.48 -18.09 14.02
C ASP A 136 3.98 -17.76 13.78
N ASN A 137 4.87 -18.65 14.24
CA ASN A 137 6.29 -18.54 13.94
C ASN A 137 6.54 -18.94 12.49
N TYR A 138 6.93 -17.97 11.66
CA TYR A 138 7.34 -18.25 10.30
C TYR A 138 8.83 -18.57 10.25
N ALA A 139 9.18 -19.72 9.67
CA ALA A 139 10.58 -20.14 9.50
C ALA A 139 11.16 -19.54 8.20
N TRP A 140 11.75 -18.37 8.30
CA TRP A 140 12.39 -17.71 7.16
C TRP A 140 13.63 -18.50 6.69
N SER A 141 13.71 -18.79 5.39
CA SER A 141 14.83 -19.52 4.79
C SER A 141 16.09 -18.66 4.66
N VAL A 142 15.92 -17.34 4.52
CA VAL A 142 17.02 -16.38 4.35
C VAL A 142 16.82 -15.21 5.32
N PRO A 143 17.03 -15.43 6.64
CA PRO A 143 16.71 -14.41 7.66
C PRO A 143 17.51 -13.12 7.50
N ASP A 144 18.72 -13.19 6.94
CA ASP A 144 19.62 -12.04 6.74
C ASP A 144 19.73 -11.64 5.26
N PHE A 145 18.65 -11.70 4.53
CA PHE A 145 18.63 -11.36 3.11
C PHE A 145 19.17 -9.96 2.84
N LYS A 146 20.01 -9.86 1.82
CA LYS A 146 20.57 -8.58 1.30
C LYS A 146 20.36 -8.53 -0.21
N MET A 147 19.91 -7.38 -0.71
CA MET A 147 19.78 -7.14 -2.14
C MET A 147 21.16 -7.12 -2.81
N GLN A 148 21.27 -7.80 -3.96
CA GLN A 148 22.56 -7.93 -4.67
C GLN A 148 23.00 -6.62 -5.35
N HIS A 149 22.08 -5.84 -5.91
CA HIS A 149 22.38 -4.61 -6.64
C HIS A 149 21.66 -3.40 -6.04
N PRO A 150 21.94 -3.03 -4.77
CA PRO A 150 21.13 -2.05 -4.03
C PRO A 150 21.18 -0.63 -4.61
N LYS A 151 22.22 -0.29 -5.38
CA LYS A 151 22.37 1.04 -5.98
C LYS A 151 21.69 1.19 -7.33
N GLN A 152 21.51 0.12 -8.05
CA GLN A 152 20.96 0.10 -9.41
C GLN A 152 20.01 -1.09 -9.63
N PRO A 153 19.02 -1.30 -8.73
CA PRO A 153 18.12 -2.43 -8.88
C PRO A 153 17.24 -2.27 -10.12
N VAL A 154 16.99 -3.40 -10.77
CA VAL A 154 15.89 -3.52 -11.73
C VAL A 154 14.64 -3.93 -10.95
N ILE A 155 13.69 -3.01 -10.88
CA ILE A 155 12.45 -3.16 -10.13
C ILE A 155 11.34 -3.57 -11.10
N TYR A 156 10.54 -4.55 -10.70
CA TYR A 156 9.36 -4.97 -11.46
C TYR A 156 8.10 -4.60 -10.67
N GLU A 157 7.37 -3.62 -11.15
CA GLU A 157 6.09 -3.21 -10.57
C GLU A 157 5.02 -4.22 -10.95
N MET A 158 4.32 -4.76 -9.95
CA MET A 158 3.36 -5.84 -10.11
C MET A 158 2.03 -5.53 -9.44
N HIS A 159 0.94 -5.77 -10.15
CA HIS A 159 -0.40 -5.78 -9.60
C HIS A 159 -0.88 -7.23 -9.49
N LEU A 160 -1.04 -7.73 -8.27
CA LEU A 160 -1.40 -9.14 -8.03
C LEU A 160 -2.73 -9.54 -8.69
N ARG A 161 -3.70 -8.64 -8.71
CA ARG A 161 -5.00 -8.87 -9.35
C ARG A 161 -4.88 -9.19 -10.84
N ASP A 162 -3.96 -8.49 -11.55
CA ASP A 162 -3.85 -8.52 -13.00
C ASP A 162 -2.61 -9.25 -13.50
N PHE A 163 -1.92 -10.01 -12.65
CA PHE A 163 -0.68 -10.70 -13.03
C PHE A 163 -0.92 -12.15 -13.41
N THR A 164 -1.71 -12.89 -12.64
CA THR A 164 -2.09 -14.28 -12.96
C THR A 164 -3.59 -14.49 -12.89
N ALA A 165 -4.07 -15.55 -13.57
CA ALA A 165 -5.49 -15.91 -13.59
C ALA A 165 -6.06 -16.23 -12.19
N ASP A 166 -5.21 -16.59 -11.23
CA ASP A 166 -5.63 -16.82 -9.85
C ASP A 166 -5.91 -15.51 -9.09
N HIS A 167 -5.48 -14.36 -9.63
CA HIS A 167 -5.62 -13.03 -9.01
C HIS A 167 -5.07 -12.97 -7.58
N SER A 168 -4.03 -13.75 -7.27
CA SER A 168 -3.53 -13.97 -5.91
C SER A 168 -2.01 -13.91 -5.80
N ILE A 169 -1.53 -13.79 -4.57
CA ILE A 169 -0.09 -13.86 -4.27
C ILE A 169 0.49 -15.24 -4.56
N SER A 170 -0.30 -16.30 -4.37
CA SER A 170 0.13 -17.67 -4.68
C SER A 170 0.29 -17.90 -6.19
N GLY A 171 -0.53 -17.25 -7.01
CA GLY A 171 -0.35 -17.24 -8.46
C GLY A 171 0.94 -16.54 -8.88
N ALA A 172 1.22 -15.38 -8.30
CA ALA A 172 2.45 -14.63 -8.56
C ALA A 172 3.71 -15.41 -8.13
N LEU A 173 3.64 -16.16 -7.04
CA LEU A 173 4.73 -17.02 -6.56
C LEU A 173 5.19 -18.02 -7.63
N GLN A 174 4.27 -18.53 -8.45
CA GLN A 174 4.58 -19.47 -9.52
C GLN A 174 5.38 -18.85 -10.69
N LYS A 175 5.49 -17.53 -10.73
CA LYS A 175 6.17 -16.78 -11.80
C LYS A 175 7.55 -16.23 -11.40
N LEU A 176 8.06 -16.56 -10.21
CA LEU A 176 9.31 -16.00 -9.72
C LEU A 176 10.53 -16.41 -10.54
N ASP A 177 10.55 -17.63 -11.07
CA ASP A 177 11.65 -18.06 -11.96
C ASP A 177 11.71 -17.24 -13.24
N TYR A 178 10.54 -16.95 -13.83
CA TYR A 178 10.43 -16.06 -14.99
C TYR A 178 11.06 -14.69 -14.70
N LEU A 179 10.70 -14.08 -13.57
CA LEU A 179 11.20 -12.75 -13.18
C LEU A 179 12.71 -12.79 -12.88
N LYS A 180 13.17 -13.81 -12.17
CA LYS A 180 14.58 -13.97 -11.87
C LYS A 180 15.42 -14.18 -13.12
N ASN A 181 14.96 -14.99 -14.05
CA ASN A 181 15.65 -15.25 -15.32
C ASN A 181 15.70 -14.01 -16.21
N MET A 182 14.75 -13.09 -16.07
CA MET A 182 14.76 -11.80 -16.78
C MET A 182 15.76 -10.81 -16.19
N GLY A 183 16.26 -11.03 -14.98
CA GLY A 183 17.22 -10.15 -14.31
C GLY A 183 16.60 -9.16 -13.32
N VAL A 184 15.38 -9.42 -12.84
CA VAL A 184 14.73 -8.61 -11.82
C VAL A 184 15.47 -8.73 -10.48
N ASP A 185 15.78 -7.60 -9.86
CA ASP A 185 16.41 -7.52 -8.54
C ASP A 185 15.39 -7.32 -7.42
N ALA A 186 14.28 -6.68 -7.70
CA ALA A 186 13.23 -6.39 -6.72
C ALA A 186 11.84 -6.40 -7.35
N ILE A 187 10.87 -6.93 -6.63
CA ILE A 187 9.46 -6.87 -7.00
C ILE A 187 8.79 -5.80 -6.15
N GLU A 188 8.18 -4.81 -6.80
CA GLU A 188 7.36 -3.79 -6.14
C GLU A 188 5.89 -4.18 -6.30
N LEU A 189 5.27 -4.57 -5.19
CA LEU A 189 3.85 -4.88 -5.17
C LEU A 189 3.03 -3.58 -5.06
N MET A 190 2.10 -3.36 -5.97
CA MET A 190 1.05 -2.35 -5.78
C MET A 190 0.33 -2.61 -4.47
N PRO A 191 -0.36 -1.61 -3.87
CA PRO A 191 -0.77 -1.68 -2.47
C PRO A 191 -1.48 -2.97 -2.09
N VAL A 192 -1.03 -3.59 -1.01
CA VAL A 192 -1.55 -4.86 -0.46
C VAL A 192 -2.09 -4.72 0.95
N GLN A 193 -2.00 -3.54 1.57
CA GLN A 193 -2.67 -3.30 2.83
C GLN A 193 -4.19 -3.31 2.59
N GLU A 194 -4.96 -3.74 3.57
CA GLU A 194 -6.40 -3.94 3.41
C GLU A 194 -7.08 -2.67 2.87
N PHE A 195 -7.67 -2.77 1.70
CA PHE A 195 -8.40 -1.71 1.02
C PHE A 195 -9.91 -2.02 0.98
N ASP A 196 -10.74 -1.04 0.64
CA ASP A 196 -12.17 -1.22 0.51
C ASP A 196 -12.50 -2.19 -0.63
N GLY A 197 -13.31 -3.22 -0.33
CA GLY A 197 -13.69 -4.24 -1.30
C GLY A 197 -12.58 -5.25 -1.58
N ASN A 198 -12.76 -6.06 -2.64
CA ASN A 198 -11.81 -7.10 -3.05
C ASN A 198 -11.11 -6.79 -4.37
N ASP A 199 -11.60 -5.82 -5.11
CA ASP A 199 -11.15 -5.50 -6.47
C ASP A 199 -10.76 -4.03 -6.56
N SER A 200 -9.47 -3.76 -6.50
CA SER A 200 -8.93 -2.41 -6.47
C SER A 200 -7.46 -2.39 -6.88
N TRP A 201 -6.96 -1.22 -7.26
CA TRP A 201 -5.51 -0.96 -7.32
C TRP A 201 -4.86 -0.90 -5.92
N GLY A 202 -5.68 -0.71 -4.86
CA GLY A 202 -5.21 -0.64 -3.49
C GLY A 202 -4.93 0.76 -2.96
N TYR A 203 -5.19 1.82 -3.73
CA TYR A 203 -5.01 3.21 -3.30
C TYR A 203 -6.21 3.76 -2.53
N ASN A 204 -7.02 2.88 -1.99
CA ASN A 204 -8.15 3.14 -1.09
C ASN A 204 -8.00 2.34 0.22
N PRO A 205 -6.89 2.54 0.98
CA PRO A 205 -6.60 1.75 2.17
C PRO A 205 -7.51 2.11 3.33
N CYS A 206 -7.79 1.15 4.19
CA CYS A 206 -8.57 1.34 5.41
C CYS A 206 -7.96 0.69 6.66
N PHE A 207 -7.24 -0.43 6.52
CA PHE A 207 -6.54 -1.10 7.62
C PHE A 207 -5.09 -1.35 7.24
N PHE A 208 -4.18 -0.65 7.90
CA PHE A 208 -2.77 -0.59 7.50
C PHE A 208 -1.91 -1.73 8.04
N PHE A 209 -2.34 -2.39 9.12
CA PHE A 209 -1.62 -3.52 9.73
C PHE A 209 -2.11 -4.87 9.19
N ALA A 210 -3.21 -4.91 8.47
CA ALA A 210 -3.74 -6.09 7.81
C ALA A 210 -3.37 -6.09 6.33
N LEU A 211 -2.85 -7.21 5.82
CA LEU A 211 -2.70 -7.39 4.37
C LEU A 211 -3.99 -7.95 3.78
N ASP A 212 -4.33 -7.52 2.56
CA ASP A 212 -5.63 -7.77 1.96
C ASP A 212 -5.88 -9.26 1.70
N LYS A 213 -6.99 -9.76 2.23
CA LYS A 213 -7.40 -11.17 2.13
C LYS A 213 -7.73 -11.59 0.68
N ALA A 214 -8.08 -10.63 -0.18
CA ALA A 214 -8.37 -10.92 -1.58
C ALA A 214 -7.15 -11.49 -2.33
N TYR A 215 -5.94 -11.28 -1.81
CA TYR A 215 -4.71 -11.82 -2.40
C TYR A 215 -4.17 -13.06 -1.70
N GLY A 216 -4.50 -13.29 -0.43
CA GLY A 216 -4.03 -14.45 0.30
C GLY A 216 -3.98 -14.25 1.81
N THR A 217 -3.54 -15.30 2.49
CA THR A 217 -3.31 -15.32 3.94
C THR A 217 -1.96 -14.66 4.29
N PRO A 218 -1.76 -14.23 5.56
CA PRO A 218 -0.45 -13.76 6.01
C PRO A 218 0.69 -14.73 5.71
N LYS A 219 0.46 -16.04 5.88
CA LYS A 219 1.45 -17.06 5.54
C LYS A 219 1.78 -17.08 4.04
N MET A 220 0.79 -16.95 3.17
CA MET A 220 1.00 -16.90 1.72
C MET A 220 1.83 -15.69 1.30
N TYR A 221 1.61 -14.52 1.90
CA TYR A 221 2.48 -13.36 1.69
C TYR A 221 3.92 -13.62 2.13
N LYS A 222 4.11 -14.24 3.30
CA LYS A 222 5.44 -14.61 3.80
C LYS A 222 6.11 -15.67 2.92
N ASP A 223 5.37 -16.67 2.43
CA ASP A 223 5.87 -17.66 1.49
C ASP A 223 6.37 -17.01 0.19
N PHE A 224 5.64 -16.02 -0.33
CA PHE A 224 6.06 -15.25 -1.49
C PHE A 224 7.36 -14.48 -1.24
N ILE A 225 7.43 -13.74 -0.14
CA ILE A 225 8.60 -12.94 0.22
C ILE A 225 9.82 -13.84 0.44
N ASP A 226 9.65 -14.93 1.16
CA ASP A 226 10.72 -15.90 1.41
C ASP A 226 11.22 -16.55 0.10
N ALA A 227 10.31 -16.90 -0.80
CA ALA A 227 10.67 -17.43 -2.11
C ALA A 227 11.42 -16.39 -2.97
N CYS A 228 11.05 -15.13 -2.92
CA CYS A 228 11.81 -14.05 -3.56
C CYS A 228 13.22 -13.97 -3.00
N HIS A 229 13.37 -13.99 -1.69
CA HIS A 229 14.67 -13.92 -1.03
C HIS A 229 15.57 -15.13 -1.37
N ARG A 230 15.02 -16.33 -1.41
CA ARG A 230 15.76 -17.52 -1.86
C ARG A 230 16.30 -17.38 -3.28
N LYS A 231 15.63 -16.62 -4.13
CA LYS A 231 16.06 -16.35 -5.51
C LYS A 231 16.91 -15.09 -5.65
N GLY A 232 17.21 -14.41 -4.54
CA GLY A 232 18.01 -13.19 -4.54
C GLY A 232 17.24 -11.94 -4.96
N MET A 233 15.90 -11.98 -4.95
CA MET A 233 15.06 -10.84 -5.26
C MET A 233 14.51 -10.22 -3.99
N ALA A 234 14.55 -8.88 -3.90
CA ALA A 234 13.94 -8.10 -2.85
C ALA A 234 12.43 -7.91 -3.08
N VAL A 235 11.71 -7.55 -2.03
CA VAL A 235 10.29 -7.18 -2.11
C VAL A 235 10.10 -5.79 -1.54
N ILE A 236 9.48 -4.92 -2.36
CA ILE A 236 9.14 -3.54 -2.03
C ILE A 236 7.61 -3.46 -1.97
N LEU A 237 7.07 -2.79 -0.94
CA LEU A 237 5.63 -2.52 -0.86
C LEU A 237 5.32 -1.07 -1.25
N ASP A 238 4.34 -0.91 -2.12
CA ASP A 238 3.69 0.37 -2.39
C ASP A 238 2.75 0.69 -1.22
N VAL A 239 2.99 1.79 -0.54
CA VAL A 239 2.26 2.19 0.67
C VAL A 239 1.62 3.56 0.49
N VAL A 240 0.41 3.70 1.03
CA VAL A 240 -0.45 4.85 0.82
C VAL A 240 -0.72 5.53 2.15
N TYR A 241 -0.03 6.63 2.43
CA TYR A 241 -0.24 7.39 3.68
C TYR A 241 -0.72 8.83 3.43
N ASN A 242 -0.99 9.20 2.18
CA ASN A 242 -1.62 10.50 1.90
C ASN A 242 -3.05 10.53 2.45
N HIS A 243 -3.76 9.42 2.37
CA HIS A 243 -5.19 9.33 2.69
C HIS A 243 -5.57 7.92 3.15
N ALA A 244 -6.78 7.83 3.70
CA ALA A 244 -7.48 6.57 3.95
C ALA A 244 -8.98 6.74 3.64
N THR A 245 -9.69 5.63 3.46
CA THR A 245 -11.14 5.69 3.26
C THR A 245 -11.88 5.97 4.55
N GLY A 246 -13.16 6.27 4.45
CA GLY A 246 -14.04 6.47 5.61
C GLY A 246 -14.23 5.21 6.48
N ASN A 247 -13.80 4.03 6.03
CA ASN A 247 -13.80 2.80 6.83
C ASN A 247 -12.61 2.70 7.79
N MET A 248 -11.60 3.55 7.64
CA MET A 248 -10.48 3.61 8.57
C MET A 248 -10.97 4.02 9.96
N PRO A 249 -10.68 3.25 11.03
CA PRO A 249 -11.26 3.49 12.34
C PRO A 249 -11.04 4.90 12.90
N PHE A 250 -9.84 5.47 12.73
CA PHE A 250 -9.56 6.83 13.19
C PHE A 250 -10.26 7.91 12.39
N ALA A 251 -10.68 7.63 11.15
CA ALA A 251 -11.55 8.52 10.40
C ALA A 251 -12.97 8.48 10.97
N ARG A 252 -13.49 7.30 11.28
CA ARG A 252 -14.86 7.08 11.76
C ARG A 252 -15.09 7.58 13.18
N LEU A 253 -14.09 7.55 14.04
CA LEU A 253 -14.23 7.94 15.46
C LEU A 253 -14.68 9.39 15.63
N TYR A 254 -14.20 10.28 14.77
CA TYR A 254 -14.62 11.68 14.70
C TYR A 254 -15.04 12.01 13.27
N TRP A 255 -16.31 11.79 12.98
CA TRP A 255 -16.91 11.89 11.66
C TRP A 255 -18.05 12.91 11.62
N ASP A 256 -18.09 13.75 10.60
CA ASP A 256 -19.19 14.68 10.31
C ASP A 256 -20.14 14.04 9.30
N SER A 257 -21.23 13.45 9.80
CA SER A 257 -22.23 12.76 8.96
C SER A 257 -22.96 13.70 8.00
N ALA A 258 -23.09 14.97 8.35
CA ALA A 258 -23.77 15.96 7.49
C ALA A 258 -22.94 16.29 6.25
N LYS A 259 -21.62 16.29 6.38
CA LYS A 259 -20.67 16.54 5.29
C LYS A 259 -20.11 15.28 4.65
N ASN A 260 -20.37 14.12 5.26
CA ASN A 260 -19.78 12.84 4.86
C ASN A 260 -18.24 12.90 4.79
N LYS A 261 -17.63 13.47 5.82
CA LYS A 261 -16.18 13.66 5.95
C LYS A 261 -15.73 13.50 7.40
N THR A 262 -14.42 13.39 7.60
CA THR A 262 -13.83 13.50 8.94
C THR A 262 -14.18 14.85 9.57
N ALA A 263 -14.53 14.81 10.85
CA ALA A 263 -14.93 16.01 11.60
C ALA A 263 -13.74 16.96 11.81
N ARG A 264 -14.03 18.24 12.04
CA ARG A 264 -13.02 19.28 12.27
C ARG A 264 -12.09 18.98 13.46
N ASN A 265 -12.60 18.30 14.46
CA ASN A 265 -11.86 17.91 15.66
C ASN A 265 -11.19 16.53 15.56
N ASN A 266 -11.17 15.90 14.38
CA ASN A 266 -10.48 14.66 14.18
C ASN A 266 -8.96 14.84 14.35
N PRO A 267 -8.30 14.08 15.26
CA PRO A 267 -6.88 14.29 15.56
C PRO A 267 -5.92 13.67 14.54
N TYR A 268 -6.41 12.88 13.59
CA TYR A 268 -5.63 12.21 12.55
C TYR A 268 -5.81 12.80 11.16
N PHE A 269 -6.99 13.32 10.85
CA PHE A 269 -7.38 13.70 9.48
C PHE A 269 -7.79 15.16 9.38
N ASN A 270 -7.45 15.77 8.26
CA ASN A 270 -8.03 17.04 7.84
C ASN A 270 -9.46 16.82 7.35
N THR A 271 -10.38 17.73 7.65
CA THR A 271 -11.72 17.71 7.04
C THR A 271 -11.63 17.97 5.55
N ASP A 272 -10.81 18.96 5.18
CA ASP A 272 -10.49 19.28 3.79
C ASP A 272 -8.96 19.31 3.64
N ALA A 273 -8.45 18.66 2.60
CA ALA A 273 -7.03 18.67 2.32
C ALA A 273 -6.54 20.10 2.01
N PRO A 274 -5.43 20.55 2.59
CA PRO A 274 -4.86 21.87 2.28
C PRO A 274 -4.21 21.95 0.88
N HIS A 275 -4.01 20.81 0.24
CA HIS A 275 -3.39 20.64 -1.07
C HIS A 275 -4.41 20.05 -2.07
N PRO A 276 -4.13 20.09 -3.40
CA PRO A 276 -5.07 19.61 -4.42
C PRO A 276 -5.24 18.09 -4.49
N TYR A 277 -4.44 17.32 -3.76
CA TYR A 277 -4.49 15.84 -3.73
C TYR A 277 -5.49 15.33 -2.68
N SER A 278 -6.70 15.85 -2.77
CA SER A 278 -7.83 15.46 -1.91
C SER A 278 -8.44 14.15 -2.40
N VAL A 279 -7.94 13.05 -1.86
CA VAL A 279 -8.41 11.70 -2.15
C VAL A 279 -8.94 11.10 -0.85
N PHE A 280 -10.19 10.67 -0.82
CA PHE A 280 -10.82 10.15 0.40
C PHE A 280 -10.62 11.08 1.62
N GLN A 281 -10.13 10.55 2.74
CA GLN A 281 -9.85 11.31 3.96
C GLN A 281 -8.36 11.62 4.06
N ASP A 282 -8.01 12.87 4.23
CA ASP A 282 -6.64 13.36 4.15
C ASP A 282 -5.92 13.27 5.50
N PHE A 283 -4.81 12.54 5.59
CA PHE A 283 -4.00 12.49 6.81
C PHE A 283 -3.29 13.81 7.08
N ASN A 284 -3.35 14.25 8.34
CA ASN A 284 -2.56 15.38 8.82
C ASN A 284 -1.19 14.88 9.34
N HIS A 285 -0.15 14.96 8.49
CA HIS A 285 1.19 14.50 8.84
C HIS A 285 1.96 15.40 9.82
N GLU A 286 1.41 16.53 10.21
CA GLU A 286 1.93 17.33 11.33
C GLU A 286 1.40 16.83 12.68
N SER A 287 0.34 16.01 12.69
CA SER A 287 -0.14 15.36 13.90
C SER A 287 0.87 14.35 14.44
N PRO A 288 1.30 14.47 15.71
CA PRO A 288 2.19 13.47 16.32
C PRO A 288 1.59 12.07 16.34
N LEU A 289 0.26 11.96 16.41
CA LEU A 289 -0.46 10.69 16.36
C LEU A 289 -0.33 10.00 14.99
N VAL A 290 -0.48 10.76 13.91
CA VAL A 290 -0.28 10.26 12.54
C VAL A 290 1.16 9.83 12.34
N ARG A 291 2.13 10.65 12.78
CA ARG A 291 3.56 10.34 12.68
C ARG A 291 3.88 9.01 13.39
N LYS A 292 3.37 8.84 14.59
CA LYS A 292 3.56 7.61 15.36
C LYS A 292 2.91 6.40 14.70
N PHE A 293 1.68 6.55 14.23
CA PHE A 293 0.94 5.50 13.53
C PHE A 293 1.69 5.02 12.28
N VAL A 294 2.10 5.94 11.43
CA VAL A 294 2.83 5.62 10.18
C VAL A 294 4.16 4.94 10.48
N LYS A 295 4.95 5.47 11.42
CA LYS A 295 6.24 4.88 11.80
C LYS A 295 6.10 3.46 12.34
N ARG A 296 5.09 3.21 13.16
CA ARG A 296 4.78 1.86 13.69
C ARG A 296 4.37 0.92 12.57
N ASN A 297 3.55 1.39 11.65
CA ASN A 297 3.13 0.57 10.51
C ASN A 297 4.31 0.19 9.62
N LEU A 298 5.20 1.13 9.30
CA LEU A 298 6.41 0.86 8.54
C LEU A 298 7.31 -0.18 9.25
N LYS A 299 7.55 0.00 10.54
CA LYS A 299 8.34 -0.94 11.33
C LYS A 299 7.70 -2.33 11.39
N PHE A 300 6.39 -2.40 11.59
CA PHE A 300 5.63 -3.66 11.59
C PHE A 300 5.81 -4.43 10.28
N LEU A 301 5.65 -3.76 9.15
CA LEU A 301 5.80 -4.39 7.83
C LEU A 301 7.23 -4.92 7.62
N LEU A 302 8.24 -4.17 8.04
CA LEU A 302 9.65 -4.60 7.96
C LEU A 302 9.94 -5.81 8.87
N ASP A 303 9.47 -5.78 10.11
CA ASP A 303 9.76 -6.81 11.09
C ASP A 303 8.96 -8.10 10.85
N GLU A 304 7.65 -7.96 10.60
CA GLU A 304 6.74 -9.10 10.45
C GLU A 304 6.86 -9.78 9.09
N TYR A 305 6.94 -9.01 8.02
CA TYR A 305 6.94 -9.53 6.65
C TYR A 305 8.32 -9.56 6.00
N LYS A 306 9.37 -9.07 6.67
CA LYS A 306 10.74 -9.05 6.16
C LYS A 306 10.89 -8.43 4.77
N ILE A 307 10.07 -7.43 4.48
CA ILE A 307 10.17 -6.69 3.22
C ILE A 307 11.45 -5.84 3.19
N ASP A 308 11.83 -5.40 2.01
CA ASP A 308 13.15 -4.79 1.77
C ASP A 308 13.07 -3.29 1.49
N GLY A 309 11.89 -2.75 1.42
CA GLY A 309 11.69 -1.31 1.20
C GLY A 309 10.26 -0.94 0.88
N PHE A 310 10.08 0.36 0.62
CA PHE A 310 8.78 0.97 0.35
C PHE A 310 8.84 1.93 -0.84
N ARG A 311 7.77 1.95 -1.61
CA ARG A 311 7.41 3.06 -2.48
C ARG A 311 6.24 3.79 -1.84
N PHE A 312 6.43 5.05 -1.50
CA PHE A 312 5.40 5.91 -0.90
C PHE A 312 4.62 6.61 -1.99
N ASP A 313 3.32 6.35 -2.01
CA ASP A 313 2.38 6.99 -2.91
C ASP A 313 2.17 8.46 -2.54
N LEU A 314 2.12 9.34 -3.55
CA LEU A 314 1.62 10.72 -3.44
C LEU A 314 2.23 11.51 -2.26
N THR A 315 3.55 11.44 -2.10
CA THR A 315 4.27 12.13 -1.02
C THR A 315 4.19 13.65 -1.11
N LYS A 316 3.86 14.19 -2.28
CA LYS A 316 3.57 15.61 -2.48
C LYS A 316 2.45 16.11 -1.55
N GLY A 317 1.52 15.24 -1.17
CA GLY A 317 0.44 15.55 -0.25
C GLY A 317 0.80 15.48 1.25
N PHE A 318 2.04 15.17 1.63
CA PHE A 318 2.45 15.06 3.04
C PHE A 318 2.77 16.43 3.63
N THR A 319 1.82 17.35 3.59
CA THR A 319 2.01 18.72 4.04
C THR A 319 0.71 19.37 4.49
N GLN A 320 0.80 20.31 5.41
CA GLN A 320 -0.28 21.22 5.79
C GLN A 320 -0.17 22.58 5.09
N THR A 321 0.84 22.78 4.25
CA THR A 321 1.01 23.98 3.44
C THR A 321 -0.12 24.05 2.42
N ALA A 322 -0.88 25.13 2.45
CA ALA A 322 -1.95 25.37 1.47
C ALA A 322 -1.36 25.56 0.07
N SER A 323 -1.91 24.86 -0.91
CA SER A 323 -1.45 24.90 -2.29
C SER A 323 -2.58 24.64 -3.28
N THR A 324 -2.30 24.98 -4.54
CA THR A 324 -3.11 24.68 -5.71
C THR A 324 -2.33 23.74 -6.64
N GLU A 325 -2.95 23.28 -7.70
CA GLU A 325 -2.27 22.51 -8.76
C GLU A 325 -0.99 23.23 -9.27
N ALA A 326 -1.03 24.54 -9.38
CA ALA A 326 0.09 25.34 -9.86
C ALA A 326 1.24 25.49 -8.84
N THR A 327 0.96 25.34 -7.53
CA THR A 327 1.93 25.61 -6.46
C THR A 327 2.31 24.40 -5.63
N ALA A 328 1.62 23.29 -5.77
CA ALA A 328 1.82 22.09 -4.97
C ALA A 328 3.21 21.48 -5.10
N SER A 329 3.88 21.68 -6.23
CA SER A 329 5.23 21.20 -6.47
C SER A 329 6.33 22.12 -5.98
N ASN A 330 5.99 23.34 -5.50
CA ASN A 330 6.96 24.31 -5.01
C ASN A 330 7.69 23.78 -3.77
N TYR A 331 8.90 24.26 -3.57
CA TYR A 331 9.72 23.91 -2.41
C TYR A 331 8.96 24.10 -1.09
N ASP A 332 8.91 23.06 -0.28
CA ASP A 332 8.18 23.01 0.99
C ASP A 332 9.05 22.36 2.08
N ALA A 333 9.66 23.19 2.92
CA ALA A 333 10.55 22.74 3.98
C ALA A 333 9.81 21.88 5.04
N ALA A 334 8.53 22.17 5.30
CA ALA A 334 7.72 21.40 6.24
C ALA A 334 7.49 19.96 5.73
N ARG A 335 7.18 19.82 4.45
CA ARG A 335 7.03 18.51 3.78
C ARG A 335 8.33 17.72 3.83
N ILE A 336 9.46 18.36 3.50
CA ILE A 336 10.78 17.74 3.56
C ILE A 336 11.05 17.19 4.96
N ALA A 337 10.78 17.96 6.01
CA ALA A 337 10.99 17.52 7.40
C ALA A 337 10.16 16.29 7.76
N ILE A 338 8.90 16.24 7.36
CA ILE A 338 8.01 15.09 7.55
C ILE A 338 8.56 13.85 6.83
N LEU A 339 8.94 13.99 5.58
CA LEU A 339 9.43 12.88 4.77
C LEU A 339 10.77 12.34 5.26
N LYS A 340 11.67 13.22 5.71
CA LYS A 340 12.93 12.81 6.34
C LYS A 340 12.70 12.04 7.64
N ASP A 341 11.71 12.40 8.43
CA ASP A 341 11.35 11.67 9.65
C ASP A 341 10.88 10.25 9.35
N TYR A 342 10.01 10.06 8.36
CA TYR A 342 9.58 8.72 7.93
C TYR A 342 10.74 7.90 7.36
N HIS A 343 11.59 8.51 6.55
CA HIS A 343 12.79 7.88 6.04
C HIS A 343 13.71 7.40 7.17
N SER A 344 13.96 8.26 8.16
CA SER A 344 14.78 7.92 9.33
C SER A 344 14.21 6.75 10.12
N ALA A 345 12.89 6.70 10.28
CA ALA A 345 12.21 5.59 10.96
C ALA A 345 12.40 4.26 10.22
N VAL A 346 12.28 4.26 8.89
CA VAL A 346 12.53 3.07 8.06
C VAL A 346 13.99 2.62 8.22
N LYS A 347 14.94 3.54 8.11
CA LYS A 347 16.39 3.23 8.22
C LYS A 347 16.80 2.76 9.61
N ALA A 348 16.14 3.26 10.66
CA ALA A 348 16.35 2.77 12.03
C ALA A 348 15.88 1.32 12.20
N ALA A 349 14.78 0.93 11.56
CA ALA A 349 14.28 -0.44 11.59
C ALA A 349 15.06 -1.40 10.69
N LYS A 350 15.48 -0.92 9.50
CA LYS A 350 16.25 -1.71 8.51
C LYS A 350 17.17 -0.76 7.73
N SER A 351 18.45 -0.74 8.09
CA SER A 351 19.43 0.24 7.58
C SER A 351 19.65 0.16 6.06
N ASP A 352 19.44 -0.99 5.44
CA ASP A 352 19.58 -1.21 4.01
C ASP A 352 18.25 -1.21 3.23
N ALA A 353 17.14 -0.80 3.88
CA ALA A 353 15.86 -0.69 3.22
C ALA A 353 15.88 0.37 2.12
N LEU A 354 15.22 0.07 1.00
CA LEU A 354 14.97 1.05 -0.05
C LEU A 354 13.79 1.94 0.34
N VAL A 355 13.97 3.25 0.17
CA VAL A 355 12.89 4.22 0.35
C VAL A 355 12.76 5.00 -0.96
N ILE A 356 11.58 4.86 -1.59
CA ILE A 356 11.26 5.46 -2.88
C ILE A 356 10.02 6.33 -2.69
N PHE A 357 10.03 7.55 -3.24
CA PHE A 357 8.89 8.46 -3.20
C PHE A 357 8.34 8.74 -4.59
N GLU A 358 7.03 8.61 -4.74
CA GLU A 358 6.31 9.27 -5.83
C GLU A 358 6.12 10.73 -5.43
N HIS A 359 7.06 11.59 -5.79
CA HIS A 359 7.11 12.96 -5.28
C HIS A 359 6.77 14.02 -6.33
N PHE A 360 7.49 14.04 -7.44
CA PHE A 360 7.26 14.96 -8.56
C PHE A 360 7.20 16.45 -8.16
N CYS A 361 8.10 16.88 -7.28
CA CYS A 361 8.25 18.26 -6.88
C CYS A 361 9.42 18.93 -7.60
N GLU A 362 9.64 20.20 -7.30
CA GLU A 362 10.73 20.94 -7.91
C GLU A 362 12.11 20.35 -7.55
N LYS A 363 13.07 20.57 -8.41
CA LYS A 363 14.40 19.95 -8.39
C LYS A 363 15.13 20.14 -7.05
N LYS A 364 15.07 21.35 -6.47
CA LYS A 364 15.75 21.63 -5.19
C LYS A 364 15.24 20.74 -4.05
N GLU A 365 13.93 20.55 -3.94
CA GLU A 365 13.33 19.69 -2.92
C GLU A 365 13.73 18.23 -3.13
N GLU A 366 13.65 17.74 -4.37
CA GLU A 366 14.03 16.38 -4.71
C GLU A 366 15.52 16.11 -4.45
N GLN A 367 16.38 17.08 -4.74
CA GLN A 367 17.82 16.97 -4.44
C GLN A 367 18.10 16.89 -2.93
N GLU A 368 17.38 17.64 -2.11
CA GLU A 368 17.51 17.54 -0.65
C GLU A 368 17.09 16.17 -0.12
N LEU A 369 16.00 15.61 -0.63
CA LEU A 369 15.55 14.27 -0.28
C LEU A 369 16.54 13.20 -0.77
N ALA A 370 17.04 13.34 -1.99
CA ALA A 370 18.03 12.42 -2.56
C ALA A 370 19.34 12.41 -1.76
N ALA A 371 19.76 13.56 -1.20
CA ALA A 371 20.94 13.65 -0.35
C ALA A 371 20.85 12.80 0.92
N GLU A 372 19.66 12.48 1.39
CA GLU A 372 19.42 11.58 2.52
C GLU A 372 19.48 10.08 2.12
N GLY A 373 19.66 9.77 0.84
CA GLY A 373 19.62 8.41 0.32
C GLY A 373 18.23 7.94 -0.12
N ILE A 374 17.27 8.85 -0.22
CA ILE A 374 15.93 8.60 -0.73
C ILE A 374 15.99 8.52 -2.25
N TYR A 375 15.28 7.56 -2.83
CA TYR A 375 15.07 7.48 -4.28
C TYR A 375 13.74 8.12 -4.65
N LEU A 376 13.68 8.71 -5.84
CA LEU A 376 12.52 9.46 -6.32
C LEU A 376 12.09 8.91 -7.69
N TRP A 377 10.79 8.76 -7.89
CA TRP A 377 10.26 8.36 -9.18
C TRP A 377 10.58 9.41 -10.25
N ARG A 378 11.00 8.92 -11.42
CA ARG A 378 11.25 9.72 -12.62
C ARG A 378 10.40 9.18 -13.76
N ASN A 379 9.34 9.91 -14.10
CA ASN A 379 8.46 9.58 -15.21
C ASN A 379 9.14 9.94 -16.55
N MET A 380 9.48 8.92 -17.33
CA MET A 380 10.10 9.06 -18.65
C MET A 380 9.13 8.64 -19.78
N ASN A 381 7.85 8.41 -19.44
CA ASN A 381 6.88 7.82 -20.34
C ASN A 381 6.70 8.62 -21.63
N ASN A 382 6.56 9.95 -21.54
CA ASN A 382 6.26 10.77 -22.73
C ASN A 382 7.34 10.63 -23.81
N ALA A 383 8.60 10.81 -23.46
CA ALA A 383 9.71 10.72 -24.44
C ALA A 383 9.85 9.30 -25.00
N TYR A 384 9.74 8.28 -24.15
CA TYR A 384 9.82 6.88 -24.59
C TYR A 384 8.62 6.44 -25.42
N CYS A 385 7.42 6.94 -25.16
CA CYS A 385 6.25 6.72 -26.03
C CYS A 385 6.45 7.36 -27.39
N GLN A 386 6.96 8.59 -27.46
CA GLN A 386 7.27 9.26 -28.73
C GLN A 386 8.32 8.47 -29.52
N SER A 387 9.38 8.03 -28.87
CA SER A 387 10.40 7.18 -29.48
C SER A 387 9.79 5.84 -29.96
N ALA A 388 8.97 5.19 -29.13
CA ALA A 388 8.31 3.94 -29.47
C ALA A 388 7.41 4.06 -30.72
N MET A 389 6.73 5.20 -30.85
CA MET A 389 5.88 5.49 -32.02
C MET A 389 6.69 5.92 -33.26
N GLY A 390 8.00 6.16 -33.12
CA GLY A 390 8.86 6.61 -34.23
C GLY A 390 8.73 8.09 -34.58
N TRP A 391 8.29 8.93 -33.63
CA TRP A 391 8.21 10.38 -33.78
C TRP A 391 9.44 11.06 -33.17
N LYS A 392 10.07 11.97 -33.90
CA LYS A 392 11.23 12.73 -33.43
C LYS A 392 10.85 13.85 -32.47
N GLU A 393 9.72 14.45 -32.68
CA GLU A 393 9.18 15.50 -31.81
C GLU A 393 8.92 14.95 -30.43
N ASN A 394 9.41 15.64 -29.41
CA ASN A 394 9.25 15.30 -28.00
C ASN A 394 9.84 13.92 -27.59
N SER A 395 10.72 13.34 -28.43
CA SER A 395 11.45 12.11 -28.10
C SER A 395 12.86 12.35 -27.54
N GLY A 396 13.20 13.61 -27.27
CA GLY A 396 14.50 13.96 -26.68
C GLY A 396 14.63 13.47 -25.25
N PHE A 397 15.81 12.97 -24.91
CA PHE A 397 16.12 12.49 -23.56
C PHE A 397 16.84 13.54 -22.71
N ASP A 398 16.95 14.76 -23.20
CA ASP A 398 17.57 15.86 -22.46
C ASP A 398 16.88 16.11 -21.13
N GLY A 399 17.66 16.18 -20.08
CA GLY A 399 17.14 16.36 -18.73
C GLY A 399 16.51 15.14 -18.07
N LEU A 400 16.21 14.04 -18.79
CA LEU A 400 15.66 12.83 -18.18
C LEU A 400 16.64 12.17 -17.20
N TYR A 401 17.91 12.33 -17.47
CA TYR A 401 18.98 11.66 -16.73
C TYR A 401 19.82 12.61 -15.87
N GLU A 402 19.41 13.84 -15.71
CA GLU A 402 20.19 14.86 -14.97
C GLU A 402 20.45 14.49 -13.52
N SER A 403 19.59 13.76 -12.90
CA SER A 403 19.61 13.52 -11.46
C SER A 403 19.89 12.06 -11.09
N THR A 404 20.39 11.27 -12.04
CA THR A 404 20.85 9.91 -11.74
C THR A 404 22.08 9.97 -10.82
N PRO A 405 22.26 8.99 -9.91
CA PRO A 405 21.53 7.72 -9.75
C PRO A 405 20.38 7.74 -8.74
N SER A 406 19.95 8.89 -8.24
CA SER A 406 18.98 8.99 -7.15
C SER A 406 17.52 8.85 -7.61
N TRP A 407 17.27 8.70 -8.90
CA TRP A 407 15.93 8.58 -9.46
C TRP A 407 15.66 7.18 -9.98
N VAL A 408 14.48 6.65 -9.61
CA VAL A 408 13.93 5.43 -10.20
C VAL A 408 13.23 5.82 -11.50
N GLY A 409 13.90 5.60 -12.62
CA GLY A 409 13.35 5.89 -13.95
C GLY A 409 12.39 4.79 -14.40
N PHE A 410 11.33 5.18 -15.11
CA PHE A 410 10.43 4.23 -15.74
C PHE A 410 9.89 4.76 -17.09
N MET A 411 9.78 3.85 -18.05
CA MET A 411 9.14 4.11 -19.34
C MET A 411 7.62 3.97 -19.25
N GLU A 412 7.17 3.05 -18.39
CA GLU A 412 5.78 2.76 -18.10
C GLU A 412 5.60 2.56 -16.59
N SER A 413 4.42 2.89 -16.08
CA SER A 413 3.94 2.51 -14.76
C SER A 413 2.47 2.14 -14.84
N HIS A 414 1.86 1.71 -13.72
CA HIS A 414 0.42 1.45 -13.66
C HIS A 414 -0.43 2.70 -14.00
N ASP A 415 0.14 3.91 -13.87
CA ASP A 415 -0.53 5.20 -14.14
C ASP A 415 -0.34 5.72 -15.57
N GLU A 416 0.65 5.19 -16.29
CA GLU A 416 1.05 5.70 -17.59
C GLU A 416 0.59 4.79 -18.74
N GLU A 417 0.27 5.39 -19.90
CA GLU A 417 -0.15 4.61 -21.05
C GLU A 417 0.98 3.71 -21.57
N ARG A 418 0.62 2.56 -22.05
CA ARG A 418 1.53 1.56 -22.62
C ARG A 418 2.16 2.04 -23.92
N MET A 419 3.47 1.90 -24.04
CA MET A 419 4.18 2.17 -25.28
C MET A 419 3.64 1.32 -26.44
N GLY A 420 3.39 0.03 -26.19
CA GLY A 420 2.84 -0.88 -27.17
C GLY A 420 1.45 -0.47 -27.69
N TYR A 421 0.59 0.01 -26.81
CA TYR A 421 -0.72 0.56 -27.20
C TYR A 421 -0.56 1.82 -28.05
N LYS A 422 0.30 2.74 -27.64
CA LYS A 422 0.61 3.95 -28.39
C LYS A 422 1.11 3.64 -29.81
N GLN A 423 1.96 2.63 -29.95
CA GLN A 423 2.44 2.17 -31.25
C GLN A 423 1.30 1.73 -32.15
N THR A 424 0.37 0.93 -31.63
CA THR A 424 -0.77 0.41 -32.44
C THR A 424 -1.73 1.50 -32.86
N GLN A 425 -1.89 2.56 -32.11
CA GLN A 425 -2.85 3.63 -32.36
C GLN A 425 -2.27 4.77 -33.21
N TRP A 426 -1.02 5.17 -32.92
CA TRP A 426 -0.42 6.38 -33.46
C TRP A 426 1.02 6.20 -33.95
N GLY A 427 1.47 4.96 -34.11
CA GLY A 427 2.81 4.66 -34.60
C GLY A 427 3.04 5.16 -36.04
N ASN A 428 4.25 5.58 -36.33
CA ASN A 428 4.65 6.06 -37.65
C ASN A 428 4.77 4.88 -38.64
N GLY A 429 4.03 4.94 -39.74
CA GLY A 429 4.13 3.94 -40.81
C GLY A 429 3.80 2.52 -40.33
N VAL A 430 4.67 1.58 -40.60
CA VAL A 430 4.48 0.16 -40.29
C VAL A 430 4.46 -0.19 -38.80
N LEU A 431 4.86 0.74 -37.94
CA LEU A 431 4.77 0.55 -36.48
C LEU A 431 3.34 0.29 -35.99
N GLN A 432 2.33 0.78 -36.71
CA GLN A 432 0.94 0.49 -36.34
C GLN A 432 0.54 -0.97 -36.56
N THR A 433 1.11 -1.66 -37.52
CA THR A 433 0.61 -2.94 -38.02
C THR A 433 1.59 -4.09 -37.93
N ASP A 434 2.92 -3.80 -37.88
CA ASP A 434 3.96 -4.82 -37.92
C ASP A 434 4.54 -5.10 -36.53
N LEU A 435 4.16 -6.21 -35.93
CA LEU A 435 4.62 -6.59 -34.60
C LEU A 435 6.16 -6.68 -34.50
N PRO A 436 6.89 -7.34 -35.44
CA PRO A 436 8.34 -7.39 -35.37
C PRO A 436 9.00 -6.01 -35.32
N THR A 437 8.49 -5.04 -36.11
CA THR A 437 8.99 -3.67 -36.09
C THR A 437 8.71 -2.97 -34.77
N ARG A 438 7.50 -3.14 -34.21
CA ARG A 438 7.16 -2.61 -32.88
C ARG A 438 8.12 -3.12 -31.81
N ILE A 439 8.36 -4.43 -31.78
CA ILE A 439 9.23 -5.07 -30.77
C ILE A 439 10.68 -4.58 -30.92
N ARG A 440 11.22 -4.46 -32.14
CA ARG A 440 12.56 -3.90 -32.36
C ARG A 440 12.66 -2.47 -31.86
N GLN A 441 11.64 -1.65 -32.07
CA GLN A 441 11.65 -0.27 -31.57
C GLN A 441 11.59 -0.23 -30.03
N LEU A 442 10.80 -1.09 -29.38
CA LEU A 442 10.80 -1.21 -27.92
C LEU A 442 12.13 -1.72 -27.38
N ALA A 443 12.79 -2.64 -28.09
CA ALA A 443 14.12 -3.09 -27.73
C ALA A 443 15.17 -1.97 -27.82
N ALA A 444 15.07 -1.08 -28.82
CA ALA A 444 15.92 0.11 -28.90
C ALA A 444 15.68 1.04 -27.70
N ASN A 445 14.42 1.28 -27.32
CA ASN A 445 14.10 2.03 -26.10
C ASN A 445 14.73 1.40 -24.87
N ALA A 446 14.59 0.09 -24.69
CA ALA A 446 15.15 -0.66 -23.57
C ALA A 446 16.70 -0.56 -23.51
N ALA A 447 17.36 -0.60 -24.66
CA ALA A 447 18.83 -0.46 -24.73
C ALA A 447 19.30 0.90 -24.19
N PHE A 448 18.61 1.97 -24.53
CA PHE A 448 18.90 3.29 -23.94
C PHE A 448 18.54 3.34 -22.45
N PHE A 449 17.37 2.89 -22.11
CA PHE A 449 16.82 2.96 -20.75
C PHE A 449 17.70 2.22 -19.72
N PHE A 450 18.09 0.97 -19.99
CA PHE A 450 18.85 0.15 -19.06
C PHE A 450 20.34 0.46 -19.00
N THR A 451 20.88 1.22 -19.96
CA THR A 451 22.32 1.56 -19.94
C THR A 451 22.62 2.83 -19.14
N VAL A 452 21.61 3.60 -18.75
CA VAL A 452 21.79 4.78 -17.89
C VAL A 452 21.95 4.35 -16.43
N PRO A 453 22.90 4.90 -15.65
CA PRO A 453 23.05 4.58 -14.24
C PRO A 453 21.79 4.91 -13.41
N GLY A 454 21.59 4.14 -12.35
CA GLY A 454 20.49 4.32 -11.40
C GLY A 454 19.42 3.23 -11.48
N PRO A 455 18.52 3.17 -10.49
CA PRO A 455 17.41 2.23 -10.47
C PRO A 455 16.51 2.38 -11.69
N LYS A 456 15.97 1.26 -12.16
CA LYS A 456 15.01 1.21 -13.27
C LYS A 456 13.81 0.39 -12.89
N MET A 457 12.62 0.83 -13.29
CA MET A 457 11.38 0.10 -13.03
C MET A 457 10.72 -0.33 -14.34
N ILE A 458 10.25 -1.57 -14.34
CA ILE A 458 9.43 -2.15 -15.41
C ILE A 458 8.01 -2.32 -14.86
N TRP A 459 7.01 -1.83 -15.59
CA TRP A 459 5.62 -2.18 -15.32
C TRP A 459 5.29 -3.53 -15.94
N GLN A 460 4.60 -4.40 -15.17
CA GLN A 460 4.31 -5.79 -15.56
C GLN A 460 3.88 -5.93 -17.03
N PHE A 461 4.44 -6.95 -17.71
CA PHE A 461 4.26 -7.25 -19.12
C PHE A 461 4.87 -6.23 -20.10
N GLY A 462 5.46 -5.14 -19.64
CA GLY A 462 6.21 -4.21 -20.50
C GLY A 462 7.34 -4.91 -21.26
N GLU A 463 7.95 -5.89 -20.64
CA GLU A 463 9.00 -6.77 -21.22
C GLU A 463 8.51 -7.64 -22.37
N LEU A 464 7.20 -7.75 -22.57
CA LEU A 464 6.57 -8.49 -23.66
C LEU A 464 5.90 -7.57 -24.68
N GLY A 465 6.11 -6.26 -24.55
CA GLY A 465 5.47 -5.28 -25.43
C GLY A 465 3.95 -5.25 -25.30
N TYR A 466 3.46 -5.31 -24.05
CA TYR A 466 2.03 -5.26 -23.75
C TYR A 466 1.34 -4.09 -24.43
N ASP A 467 0.30 -4.34 -25.19
CA ASP A 467 -0.32 -3.37 -26.11
C ASP A 467 -1.81 -3.12 -25.87
N PHE A 468 -2.33 -3.47 -24.69
CA PHE A 468 -3.66 -3.03 -24.26
C PHE A 468 -3.54 -1.70 -23.50
N SER A 469 -4.49 -0.79 -23.75
CA SER A 469 -4.56 0.49 -23.05
C SER A 469 -4.73 0.32 -21.53
N ILE A 470 -4.18 1.25 -20.74
CA ILE A 470 -4.51 1.36 -19.31
C ILE A 470 -6.01 1.62 -19.09
N ASN A 471 -6.71 2.09 -20.11
CA ASN A 471 -8.15 2.33 -20.09
C ASN A 471 -8.95 1.17 -20.75
N SER A 472 -8.34 0.00 -20.94
CA SER A 472 -9.07 -1.16 -21.46
C SER A 472 -9.89 -1.85 -20.37
N ASN A 473 -11.00 -2.46 -20.79
CA ASN A 473 -11.73 -3.39 -19.95
C ASN A 473 -10.96 -4.73 -19.80
N GLU A 474 -11.46 -5.63 -18.95
CA GLU A 474 -10.83 -6.92 -18.63
C GLU A 474 -10.58 -7.81 -19.86
N THR A 475 -11.47 -7.74 -20.85
CA THR A 475 -11.35 -8.54 -22.08
C THR A 475 -10.49 -7.89 -23.14
N GLY A 476 -10.15 -6.60 -23.00
CA GLY A 476 -9.42 -5.84 -24.01
C GLY A 476 -10.27 -5.45 -25.22
N THR A 477 -11.58 -5.54 -25.13
CA THR A 477 -12.51 -5.27 -26.25
C THR A 477 -13.03 -3.85 -26.31
N ALA A 478 -12.86 -3.08 -25.21
CA ALA A 478 -13.30 -1.68 -25.11
C ALA A 478 -12.25 -0.84 -24.38
N VAL A 479 -12.15 0.42 -24.77
CA VAL A 479 -11.25 1.42 -24.18
C VAL A 479 -12.07 2.65 -23.81
N SER A 480 -12.07 2.99 -22.51
CA SER A 480 -12.72 4.19 -21.96
C SER A 480 -12.08 4.54 -20.62
N GLU A 481 -12.07 5.82 -20.26
CA GLU A 481 -11.57 6.26 -18.95
C GLU A 481 -12.30 5.61 -17.76
N GLU A 482 -13.54 5.19 -17.95
CA GLU A 482 -14.30 4.45 -16.93
C GLU A 482 -13.67 3.10 -16.55
N TYR A 483 -12.86 2.50 -17.47
CA TYR A 483 -12.16 1.25 -17.23
C TYR A 483 -10.74 1.43 -16.66
N ARG A 484 -10.32 2.66 -16.34
CA ARG A 484 -8.94 2.92 -15.89
C ARG A 484 -8.50 2.01 -14.77
N THR A 485 -9.33 1.84 -13.73
CA THR A 485 -9.03 0.99 -12.58
C THR A 485 -9.63 -0.42 -12.66
N SER A 486 -10.30 -0.75 -13.76
CA SER A 486 -10.85 -2.08 -14.01
C SER A 486 -9.74 -3.12 -14.19
N ARG A 487 -10.09 -4.39 -14.01
CA ARG A 487 -9.20 -5.51 -14.35
C ARG A 487 -8.71 -5.37 -15.79
N LYS A 488 -7.47 -5.77 -16.01
CA LYS A 488 -6.81 -5.72 -17.32
C LYS A 488 -6.61 -7.11 -17.89
N PRO A 489 -6.51 -7.25 -19.22
CA PRO A 489 -6.19 -8.54 -19.84
C PRO A 489 -4.89 -9.12 -19.30
N ILE A 490 -4.94 -10.38 -18.88
CA ILE A 490 -3.76 -11.17 -18.48
C ILE A 490 -3.30 -11.97 -19.69
N ARG A 491 -2.08 -11.73 -20.17
CA ARG A 491 -1.61 -12.23 -21.46
C ARG A 491 -0.29 -13.02 -21.37
N TRP A 492 -0.27 -14.07 -20.56
CA TRP A 492 0.91 -14.97 -20.51
C TRP A 492 1.21 -15.64 -21.85
N GLY A 493 0.24 -15.80 -22.73
CA GLY A 493 0.46 -16.24 -24.10
C GLY A 493 1.41 -15.33 -24.91
N TYR A 494 1.62 -14.09 -24.50
CA TYR A 494 2.62 -13.22 -25.12
C TYR A 494 4.04 -13.75 -24.91
N TYR A 495 4.32 -14.41 -23.80
CA TYR A 495 5.61 -15.05 -23.54
C TYR A 495 5.88 -16.26 -24.47
N GLU A 496 4.84 -16.87 -25.02
CA GLU A 496 4.95 -17.96 -25.99
C GLU A 496 5.16 -17.46 -27.43
N ASN A 497 4.90 -16.18 -27.67
CA ASN A 497 5.14 -15.55 -28.98
C ASN A 497 6.64 -15.29 -29.16
N ALA A 498 7.24 -15.92 -30.17
CA ALA A 498 8.69 -15.83 -30.42
C ALA A 498 9.19 -14.39 -30.60
N THR A 499 8.43 -13.58 -31.36
CA THR A 499 8.78 -12.17 -31.60
C THR A 499 8.78 -11.33 -30.32
N ARG A 500 7.73 -11.48 -29.47
CA ARG A 500 7.65 -10.74 -28.20
C ARG A 500 8.70 -11.17 -27.20
N LYS A 501 9.10 -12.42 -27.26
CA LYS A 501 10.13 -13.00 -26.38
C LYS A 501 11.54 -12.50 -26.68
N GLU A 502 11.74 -11.88 -27.85
CA GLU A 502 13.02 -11.25 -28.22
C GLU A 502 13.25 -9.92 -27.53
N LEU A 503 12.20 -9.26 -27.00
CA LEU A 503 12.28 -8.02 -26.25
C LEU A 503 12.92 -8.26 -24.88
#